data_321e10fff8c59f7e2d3ff4267a3e37e8
#
_entry.id   321e10fff8c59f7e2d3ff4267a3e37e8
#
_cell.length_a   1.000
_cell.length_b   1.000
_cell.length_c   1.000
_cell.angle_alpha   90.00
_cell.angle_beta   90.00
_cell.angle_gamma   90.00
#
_symmetry.space_group_name_H-M   'P 1'
#
loop_
_entity.id
_entity.type
_entity.pdbx_description
1 polymer ?
#
loop_
_entity_poly.entity_id
_entity_poly.type
_entity_poly.pdbx_seq_one_letter_code
_entity_poly.pdbx_strand_id
1 'polypeptide(L)'
;MYARNAKLPDAFAIEQLIQIHVADGTLLPRSLSEICENIRDFVVVEHEGEIVGCGALHLYGMHLAEVRSITIISKAKGKGAGRILIDALLAEAKRQSVTCVCLFTRIPDFFGKLGFRAVEKEALPDKIHKDCLKCPRLHACDEVAMYLGTLPKHLARGSFQRSQRPLVQIAAV
;
A
#
# COMPACT_ATOMS: atom_id res chain seq x y z
N MET A 1 2.29 -15.73 15.13
CA MET A 1 1.90 -14.57 14.31
C MET A 1 2.84 -14.49 13.11
N TYR A 2 2.31 -14.45 11.90
CA TYR A 2 3.09 -14.38 10.66
C TYR A 2 2.28 -13.65 9.57
N ALA A 3 2.97 -13.11 8.55
CA ALA A 3 2.33 -12.49 7.40
C ALA A 3 2.34 -13.44 6.20
N ARG A 4 1.30 -13.38 5.39
CA ARG A 4 1.19 -14.08 4.10
C ARG A 4 0.41 -13.25 3.09
N ASN A 5 0.59 -13.56 1.82
CA ASN A 5 -0.25 -12.97 0.76
C ASN A 5 -1.71 -13.39 0.98
N ALA A 6 -2.62 -12.44 0.73
CA ALA A 6 -4.05 -12.71 0.81
C ALA A 6 -4.51 -13.60 -0.35
N LYS A 7 -5.61 -14.32 -0.11
CA LYS A 7 -6.33 -15.14 -1.08
C LYS A 7 -7.79 -14.67 -1.15
N LEU A 8 -8.51 -15.01 -2.20
CA LEU A 8 -9.92 -14.62 -2.35
C LEU A 8 -10.79 -14.93 -1.12
N PRO A 9 -10.65 -16.10 -0.44
CA PRO A 9 -11.42 -16.35 0.79
C PRO A 9 -11.17 -15.36 1.93
N ASP A 10 -10.04 -14.63 1.93
CA ASP A 10 -9.71 -13.64 2.95
C ASP A 10 -10.43 -12.30 2.72
N ALA A 11 -11.01 -12.08 1.53
CA ALA A 11 -11.54 -10.77 1.12
C ALA A 11 -12.59 -10.22 2.08
N PHE A 12 -13.45 -11.07 2.61
CA PHE A 12 -14.48 -10.67 3.59
C PHE A 12 -13.86 -10.22 4.91
N ALA A 13 -12.87 -10.96 5.43
CA ALA A 13 -12.17 -10.57 6.65
C ALA A 13 -11.38 -9.25 6.46
N ILE A 14 -10.78 -9.05 5.29
CA ILE A 14 -10.11 -7.78 4.93
C ILE A 14 -11.11 -6.63 4.92
N GLU A 15 -12.28 -6.81 4.30
CA GLU A 15 -13.34 -5.80 4.28
C GLU A 15 -13.75 -5.42 5.70
N GLN A 16 -14.05 -6.40 6.55
CA GLN A 16 -14.42 -6.16 7.95
C GLN A 16 -13.35 -5.38 8.71
N LEU A 17 -12.07 -5.73 8.55
CA LEU A 17 -10.95 -5.03 9.17
C LEU A 17 -10.86 -3.56 8.72
N ILE A 18 -11.06 -3.28 7.43
CA ILE A 18 -11.07 -1.92 6.89
C ILE A 18 -12.27 -1.14 7.42
N GLN A 19 -13.47 -1.74 7.47
CA GLN A 19 -14.69 -1.08 7.92
C GLN A 19 -14.61 -0.58 9.37
N ILE A 20 -13.90 -1.27 10.26
CA ILE A 20 -13.67 -0.81 11.63
C ILE A 20 -13.05 0.60 11.64
N HIS A 21 -12.14 0.87 10.71
CA HIS A 21 -11.41 2.13 10.62
C HIS A 21 -12.04 3.15 9.62
N VAL A 22 -13.02 2.74 8.85
CA VAL A 22 -13.86 3.66 8.06
C VAL A 22 -14.79 4.44 8.97
N ALA A 23 -15.36 3.76 9.99
CA ALA A 23 -16.30 4.37 10.93
C ALA A 23 -15.68 5.52 11.74
N ASP A 24 -14.38 5.43 12.08
CA ASP A 24 -13.63 6.50 12.76
C ASP A 24 -12.95 7.50 11.80
N GLY A 25 -13.14 7.32 10.49
CA GLY A 25 -12.57 8.18 9.46
C GLY A 25 -11.05 8.00 9.25
N THR A 26 -10.46 6.93 9.78
CA THR A 26 -9.01 6.65 9.64
C THR A 26 -8.68 6.09 8.26
N LEU A 27 -9.56 5.25 7.70
CA LEU A 27 -9.39 4.67 6.36
C LEU A 27 -10.52 5.09 5.42
N LEU A 28 -10.24 5.12 4.14
CA LEU A 28 -11.26 5.22 3.10
C LEU A 28 -11.93 3.85 2.90
N PRO A 29 -13.25 3.83 2.63
CA PRO A 29 -13.97 2.59 2.39
C PRO A 29 -13.44 1.87 1.13
N ARG A 30 -13.52 0.55 1.17
CA ARG A 30 -13.31 -0.31 0.00
C ARG A 30 -14.40 -1.35 -0.05
N SER A 31 -15.02 -1.50 -1.22
CA SER A 31 -16.02 -2.53 -1.43
C SER A 31 -15.38 -3.92 -1.52
N LEU A 32 -16.16 -4.95 -1.21
CA LEU A 32 -15.73 -6.34 -1.35
C LEU A 32 -15.27 -6.66 -2.78
N SER A 33 -15.97 -6.13 -3.80
CA SER A 33 -15.59 -6.28 -5.21
C SER A 33 -14.19 -5.70 -5.47
N GLU A 34 -13.94 -4.46 -5.01
CA GLU A 34 -12.64 -3.80 -5.16
C GLU A 34 -11.51 -4.57 -4.46
N ILE A 35 -11.79 -5.15 -3.29
CA ILE A 35 -10.83 -6.00 -2.57
C ILE A 35 -10.55 -7.28 -3.36
N CYS A 36 -11.58 -7.94 -3.89
CA CYS A 36 -11.42 -9.14 -4.71
C CYS A 36 -10.62 -8.88 -5.99
N GLU A 37 -10.89 -7.79 -6.68
CA GLU A 37 -10.17 -7.39 -7.90
C GLU A 37 -8.67 -7.16 -7.64
N ASN A 38 -8.35 -6.61 -6.46
CA ASN A 38 -6.99 -6.26 -6.04
C ASN A 38 -6.42 -7.21 -4.98
N ILE A 39 -6.95 -8.43 -4.83
CA ILE A 39 -6.58 -9.33 -3.74
C ILE A 39 -5.08 -9.65 -3.68
N ARG A 40 -4.41 -9.65 -4.83
CA ARG A 40 -2.97 -9.91 -4.94
C ARG A 40 -2.09 -8.80 -4.37
N ASP A 41 -2.64 -7.60 -4.21
CA ASP A 41 -1.95 -6.48 -3.58
C ASP A 41 -1.92 -6.62 -2.06
N PHE A 42 -2.84 -7.44 -1.50
CA PHE A 42 -3.02 -7.55 -0.06
C PHE A 42 -2.11 -8.59 0.59
N VAL A 43 -1.63 -8.21 1.77
CA VAL A 43 -0.97 -9.08 2.75
C VAL A 43 -1.84 -9.10 4.00
N VAL A 44 -2.00 -10.27 4.60
CA VAL A 44 -2.68 -10.45 5.89
C VAL A 44 -1.70 -10.92 6.96
N VAL A 45 -1.94 -10.52 8.21
CA VAL A 45 -1.26 -11.06 9.38
C VAL A 45 -2.19 -12.04 10.06
N GLU A 46 -1.71 -13.26 10.23
CA GLU A 46 -2.45 -14.35 10.86
C GLU A 46 -1.87 -14.70 12.23
N HIS A 47 -2.74 -14.94 13.18
CA HIS A 47 -2.41 -15.36 14.53
C HIS A 47 -3.45 -16.35 15.03
N GLU A 48 -3.02 -17.57 15.39
CA GLU A 48 -3.90 -18.64 15.90
C GLU A 48 -5.10 -18.94 14.98
N GLY A 49 -4.87 -18.92 13.65
CA GLY A 49 -5.91 -19.19 12.64
C GLY A 49 -6.83 -18.00 12.35
N GLU A 50 -6.67 -16.86 13.01
CA GLU A 50 -7.44 -15.64 12.76
C GLU A 50 -6.62 -14.60 11.99
N ILE A 51 -7.25 -13.85 11.08
CA ILE A 51 -6.66 -12.68 10.45
C ILE A 51 -6.78 -11.50 11.41
N VAL A 52 -5.62 -11.02 11.88
CA VAL A 52 -5.53 -9.95 12.89
C VAL A 52 -5.08 -8.61 12.31
N GLY A 53 -4.78 -8.57 11.02
CA GLY A 53 -4.41 -7.36 10.32
C GLY A 53 -4.28 -7.56 8.82
N CYS A 54 -4.34 -6.48 8.08
CA CYS A 54 -4.11 -6.45 6.64
C CYS A 54 -3.48 -5.13 6.18
N GLY A 55 -2.95 -5.15 4.96
CA GLY A 55 -2.47 -3.98 4.23
C GLY A 55 -2.25 -4.35 2.78
N ALA A 56 -2.12 -3.35 1.92
CA ALA A 56 -1.92 -3.56 0.49
C ALA A 56 -0.69 -2.80 -0.02
N LEU A 57 0.01 -3.38 -1.00
CA LEU A 57 1.04 -2.74 -1.79
C LEU A 57 0.48 -2.38 -3.16
N HIS A 58 0.18 -1.11 -3.37
CA HIS A 58 -0.33 -0.62 -4.65
C HIS A 58 0.81 -0.11 -5.53
N LEU A 59 0.94 -0.66 -6.74
CA LEU A 59 1.99 -0.27 -7.67
C LEU A 59 1.53 0.89 -8.56
N TYR A 60 2.26 2.01 -8.55
CA TYR A 60 2.10 3.09 -9.53
C TYR A 60 2.97 2.85 -10.76
N GLY A 61 4.08 2.13 -10.59
CA GLY A 61 5.04 1.77 -11.61
C GLY A 61 6.30 1.16 -10.99
N MET A 62 7.35 0.95 -11.77
CA MET A 62 8.63 0.43 -11.27
C MET A 62 9.32 1.39 -10.28
N HIS A 63 9.01 2.68 -10.38
CA HIS A 63 9.63 3.75 -9.60
C HIS A 63 8.94 4.02 -8.27
N LEU A 64 7.66 3.62 -8.12
CA LEU A 64 6.86 3.97 -6.94
C LEU A 64 5.77 2.93 -6.65
N ALA A 65 5.68 2.56 -5.38
CA ALA A 65 4.54 1.83 -4.82
C ALA A 65 4.05 2.52 -3.54
N GLU A 66 2.80 2.27 -3.18
CA GLU A 66 2.20 2.76 -1.93
C GLU A 66 1.79 1.60 -1.03
N VAL A 67 2.19 1.67 0.23
CA VAL A 67 1.61 0.85 1.29
C VAL A 67 0.36 1.55 1.81
N ARG A 68 -0.81 0.90 1.67
CA ARG A 68 -2.12 1.48 1.99
C ARG A 68 -3.06 0.47 2.65
N SER A 69 -4.23 0.94 3.12
CA SER A 69 -5.25 0.10 3.78
C SER A 69 -4.69 -0.70 4.96
N ILE A 70 -3.77 -0.10 5.72
CA ILE A 70 -3.09 -0.75 6.83
C ILE A 70 -4.03 -0.76 8.04
N THR A 71 -4.32 -1.94 8.55
CA THR A 71 -5.09 -2.10 9.77
C THR A 71 -4.60 -3.28 10.60
N ILE A 72 -4.63 -3.11 11.92
CA ILE A 72 -4.36 -4.15 12.92
C ILE A 72 -5.44 -4.05 13.98
N ILE A 73 -6.08 -5.18 14.31
CA ILE A 73 -7.08 -5.21 15.39
C ILE A 73 -6.47 -4.84 16.73
N SER A 74 -7.27 -4.27 17.62
CA SER A 74 -6.80 -3.74 18.92
C SER A 74 -6.07 -4.78 19.75
N LYS A 75 -6.55 -6.04 19.79
CA LYS A 75 -5.92 -7.15 20.54
C LYS A 75 -4.51 -7.54 20.06
N ALA A 76 -4.13 -7.17 18.82
CA ALA A 76 -2.82 -7.46 18.25
C ALA A 76 -1.89 -6.22 18.18
N LYS A 77 -2.41 -5.03 18.53
CA LYS A 77 -1.58 -3.81 18.64
C LYS A 77 -0.55 -3.95 19.75
N GLY A 78 0.64 -3.38 19.56
CA GLY A 78 1.74 -3.48 20.53
C GLY A 78 2.45 -4.83 20.60
N LYS A 79 1.96 -5.86 19.87
CA LYS A 79 2.53 -7.22 19.84
C LYS A 79 3.38 -7.52 18.61
N GLY A 80 3.77 -6.50 17.86
CA GLY A 80 4.62 -6.63 16.67
C GLY A 80 3.88 -6.88 15.35
N ALA A 81 2.54 -7.04 15.35
CA ALA A 81 1.75 -7.32 14.15
C ALA A 81 1.95 -6.29 13.04
N GLY A 82 1.98 -5.00 13.38
CA GLY A 82 2.22 -3.92 12.41
C GLY A 82 3.60 -4.00 11.78
N ARG A 83 4.64 -4.33 12.55
CA ARG A 83 5.99 -4.53 12.01
C ARG A 83 6.04 -5.71 11.04
N ILE A 84 5.47 -6.85 11.43
CA ILE A 84 5.40 -8.06 10.59
C ILE A 84 4.69 -7.76 9.25
N LEU A 85 3.58 -7.00 9.29
CA LEU A 85 2.84 -6.60 8.11
C LEU A 85 3.68 -5.73 7.17
N ILE A 86 4.30 -4.67 7.71
CA ILE A 86 5.09 -3.73 6.89
C ILE A 86 6.32 -4.42 6.32
N ASP A 87 7.03 -5.24 7.10
CA ASP A 87 8.19 -6.00 6.61
C ASP A 87 7.80 -6.92 5.42
N ALA A 88 6.62 -7.55 5.46
CA ALA A 88 6.12 -8.38 4.37
C ALA A 88 5.78 -7.56 3.12
N LEU A 89 5.12 -6.40 3.27
CA LEU A 89 4.82 -5.49 2.15
C LEU A 89 6.10 -4.91 1.52
N LEU A 90 7.11 -4.58 2.33
CA LEU A 90 8.41 -4.12 1.84
C LEU A 90 9.18 -5.24 1.14
N ALA A 91 9.08 -6.48 1.62
CA ALA A 91 9.65 -7.64 0.93
C ALA A 91 8.98 -7.85 -0.44
N GLU A 92 7.66 -7.65 -0.55
CA GLU A 92 6.97 -7.68 -1.83
C GLU A 92 7.43 -6.57 -2.77
N ALA A 93 7.52 -5.32 -2.29
CA ALA A 93 8.04 -4.20 -3.08
C ALA A 93 9.43 -4.50 -3.64
N LYS A 94 10.29 -5.12 -2.83
CA LYS A 94 11.63 -5.56 -3.27
C LYS A 94 11.57 -6.65 -4.35
N ARG A 95 10.67 -7.64 -4.21
CA ARG A 95 10.45 -8.68 -5.26
C ARG A 95 10.00 -8.07 -6.58
N GLN A 96 9.18 -7.02 -6.52
CA GLN A 96 8.72 -6.27 -7.69
C GLN A 96 9.76 -5.26 -8.22
N SER A 97 10.96 -5.20 -7.61
CA SER A 97 12.03 -4.25 -7.98
C SER A 97 11.61 -2.78 -7.91
N VAL A 98 10.69 -2.45 -7.02
CA VAL A 98 10.24 -1.08 -6.77
C VAL A 98 11.35 -0.30 -6.05
N THR A 99 11.68 0.90 -6.54
CA THR A 99 12.79 1.70 -6.00
C THR A 99 12.38 2.66 -4.89
N CYS A 100 11.10 3.00 -4.80
CA CYS A 100 10.53 3.86 -3.77
C CYS A 100 9.19 3.32 -3.27
N VAL A 101 9.03 3.21 -1.96
CA VAL A 101 7.75 2.88 -1.32
C VAL A 101 7.28 4.10 -0.54
N CYS A 102 6.07 4.55 -0.79
CA CYS A 102 5.46 5.65 -0.04
C CYS A 102 4.25 5.17 0.77
N LEU A 103 3.82 6.03 1.67
CA LEU A 103 2.56 5.90 2.41
C LEU A 103 2.11 7.27 2.91
N PHE A 104 0.83 7.37 3.27
CA PHE A 104 0.24 8.52 3.94
C PHE A 104 -0.29 8.06 5.30
N THR A 105 0.03 8.78 6.37
CA THR A 105 -0.20 8.29 7.73
C THR A 105 -0.46 9.41 8.74
N ARG A 106 -1.24 9.09 9.80
CA ARG A 106 -1.39 9.93 11.01
C ARG A 106 -0.49 9.47 12.17
N ILE A 107 0.30 8.41 11.95
CA ILE A 107 1.24 7.88 12.96
C ILE A 107 2.69 7.85 12.43
N PRO A 108 3.25 9.01 12.04
CA PRO A 108 4.57 9.09 11.39
C PRO A 108 5.69 8.50 12.23
N ASP A 109 5.63 8.60 13.55
CA ASP A 109 6.65 8.06 14.45
C ASP A 109 6.82 6.54 14.35
N PHE A 110 5.71 5.82 14.13
CA PHE A 110 5.77 4.37 13.90
C PHE A 110 6.56 4.04 12.64
N PHE A 111 6.25 4.71 11.54
CA PHE A 111 6.92 4.49 10.26
C PHE A 111 8.34 5.03 10.24
N GLY A 112 8.62 6.11 10.96
CA GLY A 112 9.98 6.61 11.16
C GLY A 112 10.91 5.56 11.77
N LYS A 113 10.44 4.80 12.75
CA LYS A 113 11.17 3.67 13.36
C LYS A 113 11.42 2.50 12.37
N LEU A 114 10.67 2.45 11.27
CA LEU A 114 10.84 1.49 10.19
C LEU A 114 11.70 2.03 9.04
N GLY A 115 12.27 3.23 9.19
CA GLY A 115 13.18 3.84 8.22
C GLY A 115 12.50 4.76 7.18
N PHE A 116 11.19 4.95 7.27
CA PHE A 116 10.50 5.92 6.41
C PHE A 116 10.86 7.35 6.82
N ARG A 117 10.91 8.25 5.85
CA ARG A 117 11.19 9.68 6.01
C ARG A 117 10.00 10.49 5.53
N ALA A 118 9.67 11.55 6.25
CA ALA A 118 8.63 12.49 5.83
C ALA A 118 9.05 13.24 4.56
N VAL A 119 8.07 13.60 3.73
CA VAL A 119 8.26 14.34 2.49
C VAL A 119 7.03 15.20 2.21
N GLU A 120 7.21 16.29 1.46
CA GLU A 120 6.08 17.08 0.97
C GLU A 120 5.23 16.21 0.01
N LYS A 121 3.89 16.35 0.08
CA LYS A 121 2.96 15.54 -0.71
C LYS A 121 3.22 15.68 -2.21
N GLU A 122 3.62 16.87 -2.64
CA GLU A 122 3.93 17.23 -4.02
C GLU A 122 5.12 16.45 -4.61
N ALA A 123 5.96 15.87 -3.77
CA ALA A 123 7.04 14.97 -4.21
C ALA A 123 6.53 13.59 -4.68
N LEU A 124 5.23 13.30 -4.50
CA LEU A 124 4.56 12.05 -4.86
C LEU A 124 3.40 12.28 -5.84
N PRO A 125 3.67 12.84 -7.03
CA PRO A 125 2.62 13.26 -7.98
C PRO A 125 1.72 12.13 -8.46
N ASP A 126 2.24 10.91 -8.61
CA ASP A 126 1.44 9.75 -9.02
C ASP A 126 0.29 9.49 -8.04
N LYS A 127 0.59 9.55 -6.73
CA LYS A 127 -0.41 9.41 -5.67
C LYS A 127 -1.42 10.54 -5.71
N ILE A 128 -0.94 11.79 -5.84
CA ILE A 128 -1.82 12.97 -5.85
C ILE A 128 -2.79 12.90 -7.02
N HIS A 129 -2.28 12.67 -8.23
CA HIS A 129 -3.10 12.66 -9.45
C HIS A 129 -4.09 11.49 -9.49
N LYS A 130 -3.70 10.32 -8.98
CA LYS A 130 -4.55 9.14 -9.06
C LYS A 130 -5.63 9.12 -7.97
N ASP A 131 -5.26 9.44 -6.74
CA ASP A 131 -6.10 9.22 -5.57
C ASP A 131 -6.49 10.49 -4.83
N CYS A 132 -5.53 11.40 -4.54
CA CYS A 132 -5.79 12.54 -3.66
C CYS A 132 -6.78 13.52 -4.26
N LEU A 133 -6.73 13.79 -5.57
CA LEU A 133 -7.67 14.71 -6.25
C LEU A 133 -9.13 14.24 -6.17
N LYS A 134 -9.36 12.95 -5.95
CA LYS A 134 -10.70 12.35 -5.79
C LYS A 134 -11.05 12.09 -4.34
N CYS A 135 -10.14 12.36 -3.41
CA CYS A 135 -10.33 12.09 -2.00
C CYS A 135 -11.30 13.11 -1.39
N PRO A 136 -12.37 12.67 -0.70
CA PRO A 136 -13.30 13.59 -0.04
C PRO A 136 -12.66 14.44 1.06
N ARG A 137 -11.47 14.04 1.53
CA ARG A 137 -10.69 14.75 2.57
C ARG A 137 -9.55 15.60 1.99
N LEU A 138 -9.49 15.85 0.69
CA LEU A 138 -8.39 16.58 0.04
C LEU A 138 -8.05 17.89 0.77
N HIS A 139 -9.07 18.70 1.10
CA HIS A 139 -8.90 20.01 1.73
C HIS A 139 -8.72 19.98 3.26
N ALA A 140 -8.88 18.82 3.87
CA ALA A 140 -8.73 18.59 5.31
C ALA A 140 -7.83 17.38 5.61
N CYS A 141 -6.89 17.09 4.71
CA CYS A 141 -6.00 15.95 4.85
C CYS A 141 -4.92 16.24 5.90
N ASP A 142 -4.99 15.49 7.00
CA ASP A 142 -4.11 15.54 8.15
C ASP A 142 -3.01 14.46 8.13
N GLU A 143 -2.89 13.72 7.05
CA GLU A 143 -1.88 12.69 6.89
C GLU A 143 -0.53 13.28 6.49
N VAL A 144 0.54 12.71 7.05
CA VAL A 144 1.93 12.97 6.68
C VAL A 144 2.31 12.01 5.56
N ALA A 145 2.83 12.54 4.46
CA ALA A 145 3.41 11.73 3.40
C ALA A 145 4.79 11.25 3.82
N MET A 146 5.07 9.97 3.67
CA MET A 146 6.36 9.38 3.99
C MET A 146 6.83 8.45 2.88
N TYR A 147 8.13 8.25 2.77
CA TYR A 147 8.75 7.38 1.78
C TYR A 147 9.95 6.62 2.32
N LEU A 148 10.24 5.48 1.68
CA LEU A 148 11.42 4.66 1.88
C LEU A 148 12.05 4.35 0.51
N GLY A 149 13.37 4.44 0.41
CA GLY A 149 14.10 4.22 -0.85
C GLY A 149 14.47 5.52 -1.56
N THR A 150 14.44 5.54 -2.88
CA THR A 150 14.84 6.67 -3.71
C THR A 150 13.62 7.34 -4.31
N LEU A 151 13.36 8.60 -3.93
CA LEU A 151 12.27 9.37 -4.54
C LEU A 151 12.44 9.43 -6.07
N PRO A 152 11.34 9.24 -6.82
CA PRO A 152 11.37 9.41 -8.26
C PRO A 152 11.85 10.83 -8.58
N LYS A 153 12.90 10.94 -9.39
CA LYS A 153 13.20 12.23 -10.03
C LYS A 153 12.01 12.56 -10.91
N HIS A 154 11.47 13.76 -10.82
CA HIS A 154 10.40 14.21 -11.72
C HIS A 154 10.91 14.02 -13.15
N LEU A 155 10.45 12.96 -13.81
CA LEU A 155 10.62 12.80 -15.24
C LEU A 155 9.72 13.86 -15.84
N ALA A 156 10.33 14.94 -16.34
CA ALA A 156 9.64 15.86 -17.23
C ALA A 156 8.88 14.99 -18.25
N ARG A 157 7.58 15.26 -18.45
CA ARG A 157 6.75 14.53 -19.41
C ARG A 157 7.51 14.45 -20.73
N GLY A 158 8.06 13.28 -21.08
CA GLY A 158 8.77 13.13 -22.35
C GLY A 158 9.84 12.05 -22.46
N SER A 159 10.30 11.45 -21.36
CA SER A 159 11.40 10.47 -21.46
C SER A 159 11.01 9.05 -21.06
N PHE A 160 9.90 8.55 -21.57
CA PHE A 160 9.67 7.11 -21.63
C PHE A 160 10.48 6.55 -22.80
N GLN A 161 11.77 6.28 -22.61
CA GLN A 161 12.47 5.39 -23.53
C GLN A 161 11.83 4.01 -23.39
N ARG A 162 10.99 3.66 -24.37
CA ARG A 162 10.53 2.28 -24.55
C ARG A 162 11.79 1.42 -24.64
N SER A 163 12.00 0.58 -23.64
CA SER A 163 12.90 -0.56 -23.80
C SER A 163 12.40 -1.33 -25.03
N GLN A 164 13.17 -1.31 -26.11
CA GLN A 164 12.91 -2.08 -27.33
C GLN A 164 13.20 -3.56 -27.06
N ARG A 165 12.42 -4.18 -26.17
CA ARG A 165 12.33 -5.64 -26.18
C ARG A 165 11.29 -5.98 -27.24
N PRO A 166 11.62 -6.77 -28.26
CA PRO A 166 10.64 -7.20 -29.25
C PRO A 166 9.51 -7.93 -28.50
N LEU A 167 8.28 -7.50 -28.76
CA LEU A 167 7.10 -8.24 -28.28
C LEU A 167 7.15 -9.61 -28.94
N VAL A 168 7.27 -10.67 -28.15
CA VAL A 168 7.07 -12.04 -28.64
C VAL A 168 5.61 -12.10 -29.08
N GLN A 169 5.37 -12.21 -30.39
CA GLN A 169 4.04 -12.50 -30.91
C GLN A 169 3.68 -13.92 -30.47
N ILE A 170 2.75 -14.02 -29.52
CA ILE A 170 2.12 -15.29 -29.21
C ILE A 170 1.14 -15.55 -30.37
N ALA A 171 1.50 -16.48 -31.25
CA ALA A 171 0.57 -16.95 -32.26
C ALA A 171 -0.66 -17.54 -31.54
N ALA A 172 -1.84 -17.07 -31.90
CA ALA A 172 -3.09 -17.69 -31.46
C ALA A 172 -3.15 -19.12 -32.01
N VAL A 173 -3.35 -20.10 -31.12
CA VAL A 173 -3.67 -21.50 -31.47
C VAL A 173 -5.17 -21.60 -31.67
#